data_33df6ce56dba97331dfcdef58a08aea2
#
_entry.id   33df6ce56dba97331dfcdef58a08aea2
#
_cell.length_a   1.000
_cell.length_b   1.000
_cell.length_c   1.000
_cell.angle_alpha   90.00
_cell.angle_beta   90.00
_cell.angle_gamma   90.00
#
_symmetry.space_group_name_H-M   'P 1'
#
loop_
_entity.id
_entity.type
_entity.pdbx_description
1 polymer ?
#
loop_
_entity_poly.entity_id
_entity_poly.type
_entity_poly.pdbx_seq_one_letter_code
_entity_poly.pdbx_strand_id
1 'polypeptide(L)'
;ADDLAQIHAFGIKAAEKIASLTEIPDPIAVRGDEPVGPYYTPLGTDGKPAVFLKAKPVTDPEKCTGCGICATVCPMGSIPADAPDTCTGICIKCQACIKICPAGAKYFDNEAFLSHVAMLEQNYTRRSEAEYFI
;
A
#
# COMPACT_ATOMS: atom_id res chain seq x y z
N ALA A 1 -1.66 -14.44 12.67
CA ALA A 1 -2.83 -15.24 13.13
C ALA A 1 -3.73 -14.42 14.07
N ASP A 2 -3.13 -13.65 14.95
CA ASP A 2 -3.84 -12.85 15.97
C ASP A 2 -4.63 -11.68 15.34
N ASP A 3 -4.05 -11.00 14.36
CA ASP A 3 -4.71 -9.88 13.68
C ASP A 3 -6.00 -10.28 12.96
N LEU A 4 -6.01 -11.46 12.33
CA LEU A 4 -7.22 -11.96 11.66
C LEU A 4 -8.34 -12.27 12.66
N ALA A 5 -7.98 -12.82 13.83
CA ALA A 5 -8.93 -13.08 14.89
C ALA A 5 -9.51 -11.76 15.45
N GLN A 6 -8.67 -10.75 15.64
CA GLN A 6 -9.09 -9.42 16.11
C GLN A 6 -10.01 -8.73 15.08
N ILE A 7 -9.65 -8.75 13.79
CA ILE A 7 -10.49 -8.19 12.72
C ILE A 7 -11.84 -8.91 12.64
N HIS A 8 -11.84 -10.24 12.76
CA HIS A 8 -13.08 -11.01 12.76
C HIS A 8 -13.99 -10.67 13.95
N ALA A 9 -13.42 -10.58 15.15
CA ALA A 9 -14.15 -10.19 16.36
C ALA A 9 -14.71 -8.75 16.24
N PHE A 10 -13.95 -7.83 15.68
CA PHE A 10 -14.43 -6.48 15.38
C PHE A 10 -15.59 -6.50 14.38
N GLY A 11 -15.48 -7.28 13.31
CA GLY A 11 -16.54 -7.43 12.31
C GLY A 11 -17.86 -7.93 12.91
N ILE A 12 -17.81 -8.88 13.84
CA ILE A 12 -18.99 -9.36 14.57
C ILE A 12 -19.63 -8.22 15.37
N LYS A 13 -18.85 -7.49 16.17
CA LYS A 13 -19.34 -6.35 16.95
C LYS A 13 -19.95 -5.25 16.08
N ALA A 14 -19.31 -4.95 14.94
CA ALA A 14 -19.83 -3.97 14.00
C ALA A 14 -21.18 -4.41 13.41
N ALA A 15 -21.32 -5.68 13.04
CA ALA A 15 -22.58 -6.23 12.53
C ALA A 15 -23.69 -6.19 13.60
N GLU A 16 -23.41 -6.56 14.84
CA GLU A 16 -24.34 -6.49 15.97
C GLU A 16 -24.80 -5.05 16.22
N LYS A 17 -23.85 -4.09 16.25
CA LYS A 17 -24.19 -2.67 16.41
C LYS A 17 -25.10 -2.19 15.27
N ILE A 18 -24.74 -2.47 14.00
CA ILE A 18 -25.55 -2.06 12.85
C ILE A 18 -26.96 -2.67 12.92
N ALA A 19 -27.09 -3.94 13.28
CA ALA A 19 -28.38 -4.61 13.41
C ALA A 19 -29.26 -4.04 14.53
N SER A 20 -28.68 -3.41 15.54
CA SER A 20 -29.39 -2.80 16.67
C SER A 20 -29.78 -1.33 16.43
N LEU A 21 -29.25 -0.69 15.36
CA LEU A 21 -29.53 0.72 15.08
C LEU A 21 -30.98 0.90 14.61
N THR A 22 -31.69 1.82 15.23
CA THR A 22 -33.01 2.30 14.80
C THR A 22 -32.95 3.65 14.09
N GLU A 23 -31.84 4.37 14.28
CA GLU A 23 -31.54 5.67 13.65
C GLU A 23 -30.04 5.78 13.40
N ILE A 24 -29.62 6.75 12.59
CA ILE A 24 -28.20 7.01 12.35
C ILE A 24 -27.62 7.67 13.62
N PRO A 25 -26.64 7.04 14.27
CA PRO A 25 -26.05 7.61 15.48
C PRO A 25 -25.13 8.81 15.15
N ASP A 26 -24.82 9.60 16.19
CA ASP A 26 -23.78 10.60 16.09
C ASP A 26 -22.42 9.98 15.71
N PRO A 27 -21.55 10.76 15.04
CA PRO A 27 -20.21 10.30 14.69
C PRO A 27 -19.42 9.84 15.92
N ILE A 28 -18.70 8.74 15.77
CA ILE A 28 -17.84 8.19 16.83
C ILE A 28 -16.66 9.13 17.03
N ALA A 29 -16.37 9.50 18.27
CA ALA A 29 -15.17 10.25 18.61
C ALA A 29 -13.94 9.34 18.43
N VAL A 30 -13.05 9.73 17.53
CA VAL A 30 -11.75 9.07 17.30
C VAL A 30 -10.63 10.02 17.72
N ARG A 31 -9.50 9.48 18.13
CA ARG A 31 -8.33 10.32 18.41
C ARG A 31 -7.81 10.97 17.13
N GLY A 32 -7.29 12.16 17.23
CA GLY A 32 -6.73 12.94 16.14
C GLY A 32 -6.41 14.35 16.59
N ASP A 33 -5.88 15.14 15.68
CA ASP A 33 -5.55 16.55 15.92
C ASP A 33 -6.64 17.46 15.35
N GLU A 34 -6.93 18.54 16.08
CA GLU A 34 -7.82 19.60 15.62
C GLU A 34 -7.07 20.94 15.72
N PRO A 35 -6.84 21.66 14.61
CA PRO A 35 -7.19 21.29 13.24
C PRO A 35 -6.36 20.13 12.68
N VAL A 36 -6.90 19.46 11.68
CA VAL A 36 -6.21 18.38 10.97
C VAL A 36 -4.84 18.86 10.47
N GLY A 37 -3.79 18.11 10.75
CA GLY A 37 -2.43 18.41 10.36
C GLY A 37 -2.20 18.42 8.83
N PRO A 38 -1.02 18.82 8.36
CA PRO A 38 -0.70 18.85 6.95
C PRO A 38 -0.70 17.44 6.35
N TYR A 39 -0.96 17.36 5.04
CA TYR A 39 -0.88 16.10 4.32
C TYR A 39 0.54 15.51 4.37
N TYR A 40 0.62 14.18 4.44
CA TYR A 40 1.90 13.47 4.50
C TYR A 40 2.81 13.82 3.33
N THR A 41 4.05 14.19 3.64
CA THR A 41 5.12 14.42 2.66
C THR A 41 6.15 13.30 2.77
N PRO A 42 6.33 12.44 1.75
CA PRO A 42 7.37 11.43 1.75
C PRO A 42 8.76 12.08 1.89
N LEU A 43 9.57 11.58 2.81
CA LEU A 43 10.96 12.03 3.00
C LEU A 43 11.93 10.94 2.56
N GLY A 44 13.10 11.35 2.07
CA GLY A 44 14.25 10.48 1.85
C GLY A 44 15.04 10.25 3.13
N THR A 45 16.10 9.46 3.04
CA THR A 45 17.06 9.23 4.16
C THR A 45 17.80 10.48 4.59
N ASP A 46 17.84 11.50 3.73
CA ASP A 46 18.41 12.82 4.01
C ASP A 46 17.42 13.79 4.69
N GLY A 47 16.20 13.33 5.01
CA GLY A 47 15.15 14.13 5.62
C GLY A 47 14.48 15.14 4.69
N LYS A 48 14.81 15.15 3.40
CA LYS A 48 14.19 16.05 2.41
C LYS A 48 13.03 15.38 1.70
N PRO A 49 12.09 16.16 1.12
CA PRO A 49 10.99 15.63 0.35
C PRO A 49 11.46 14.74 -0.81
N ALA A 50 10.97 13.50 -0.85
CA ALA A 50 11.24 12.53 -1.90
C ALA A 50 10.14 12.57 -2.95
N VAL A 51 10.47 13.02 -4.16
CA VAL A 51 9.50 13.20 -5.26
C VAL A 51 9.57 12.00 -6.21
N PHE A 52 8.60 11.11 -6.16
CA PHE A 52 8.55 9.89 -6.97
C PHE A 52 7.17 9.57 -7.56
N LEU A 53 6.33 10.58 -7.77
CA LEU A 53 4.97 10.38 -8.32
C LEU A 53 4.98 9.64 -9.65
N LYS A 54 5.97 9.89 -10.50
CA LYS A 54 6.11 9.27 -11.82
C LYS A 54 6.87 7.94 -11.78
N ALA A 55 7.42 7.52 -10.64
CA ALA A 55 8.13 6.24 -10.54
C ALA A 55 7.21 5.08 -10.87
N LYS A 56 7.70 4.15 -11.68
CA LYS A 56 7.03 2.92 -12.10
C LYS A 56 7.97 1.74 -11.90
N PRO A 57 7.46 0.52 -11.71
CA PRO A 57 8.31 -0.66 -11.70
C PRO A 57 8.94 -0.87 -13.08
N VAL A 58 10.18 -1.28 -13.08
CA VAL A 58 10.91 -1.74 -14.25
C VAL A 58 10.99 -3.27 -14.26
N THR A 59 11.39 -3.83 -15.39
CA THR A 59 11.49 -5.28 -15.57
C THR A 59 12.88 -5.65 -16.05
N ASP A 60 13.50 -6.59 -15.37
CA ASP A 60 14.72 -7.24 -15.81
C ASP A 60 14.40 -8.20 -16.97
N PRO A 61 14.83 -7.92 -18.21
CA PRO A 61 14.47 -8.74 -19.36
C PRO A 61 15.11 -10.13 -19.33
N GLU A 62 16.25 -10.29 -18.65
CA GLU A 62 16.94 -11.60 -18.53
C GLU A 62 16.20 -12.55 -17.59
N LYS A 63 15.47 -12.01 -16.61
CA LYS A 63 14.68 -12.80 -15.66
C LYS A 63 13.23 -12.97 -16.07
N CYS A 64 12.68 -12.03 -16.85
CA CYS A 64 11.26 -12.03 -17.19
C CYS A 64 10.91 -13.20 -18.13
N THR A 65 9.99 -14.04 -17.69
CA THR A 65 9.49 -15.19 -18.48
C THR A 65 8.25 -14.84 -19.32
N GLY A 66 7.74 -13.62 -19.26
CA GLY A 66 6.53 -13.21 -19.96
C GLY A 66 5.23 -13.83 -19.43
N CYS A 67 5.21 -14.37 -18.21
CA CYS A 67 4.07 -15.13 -17.68
C CYS A 67 2.79 -14.32 -17.43
N GLY A 68 2.84 -13.00 -17.44
CA GLY A 68 1.68 -12.10 -17.31
C GLY A 68 1.08 -11.97 -15.90
N ILE A 69 1.56 -12.70 -14.88
CA ILE A 69 1.00 -12.65 -13.52
C ILE A 69 0.99 -11.22 -12.96
N CYS A 70 2.02 -10.43 -13.24
CA CYS A 70 2.09 -9.03 -12.80
C CYS A 70 0.97 -8.16 -13.39
N ALA A 71 0.50 -8.47 -14.60
CA ALA A 71 -0.64 -7.77 -15.22
C ALA A 71 -1.96 -8.12 -14.51
N THR A 72 -2.17 -9.39 -14.15
CA THR A 72 -3.42 -9.82 -13.50
C THR A 72 -3.61 -9.26 -12.08
N VAL A 73 -2.52 -8.96 -11.37
CA VAL A 73 -2.58 -8.43 -9.99
C VAL A 73 -2.50 -6.91 -9.93
N CYS A 74 -2.31 -6.22 -11.04
CA CYS A 74 -2.20 -4.76 -11.04
C CYS A 74 -3.58 -4.12 -10.82
N PRO A 75 -3.85 -3.48 -9.65
CA PRO A 75 -5.18 -2.92 -9.37
C PRO A 75 -5.52 -1.72 -10.26
N MET A 76 -4.50 -1.13 -10.92
CA MET A 76 -4.66 0.01 -11.81
C MET A 76 -4.73 -0.41 -13.29
N GLY A 77 -4.61 -1.70 -13.63
CA GLY A 77 -4.52 -2.15 -15.01
C GLY A 77 -3.36 -1.52 -15.80
N SER A 78 -2.30 -1.11 -15.10
CA SER A 78 -1.21 -0.33 -15.71
C SER A 78 -0.15 -1.17 -16.39
N ILE A 79 -0.25 -2.49 -16.30
CA ILE A 79 0.64 -3.46 -16.95
C ILE A 79 -0.20 -4.19 -17.99
N PRO A 80 0.05 -4.00 -19.31
CA PRO A 80 -0.68 -4.71 -20.36
C PRO A 80 -0.41 -6.22 -20.31
N ALA A 81 -1.44 -7.03 -20.59
CA ALA A 81 -1.31 -8.48 -20.59
C ALA A 81 -0.45 -9.01 -21.74
N ASP A 82 -0.45 -8.30 -22.87
CA ASP A 82 0.33 -8.58 -24.07
C ASP A 82 1.77 -8.03 -24.02
N ALA A 83 2.05 -7.15 -23.04
CA ALA A 83 3.38 -6.59 -22.79
C ALA A 83 3.66 -6.50 -21.28
N PRO A 84 3.73 -7.64 -20.55
CA PRO A 84 3.83 -7.67 -19.10
C PRO A 84 5.17 -7.15 -18.54
N ASP A 85 6.15 -6.98 -19.40
CA ASP A 85 7.43 -6.35 -19.10
C ASP A 85 7.34 -4.82 -18.98
N THR A 86 6.28 -4.20 -19.46
CA THR A 86 6.07 -2.75 -19.45
C THR A 86 5.12 -2.31 -18.31
N CYS A 87 5.12 -1.00 -18.02
CA CYS A 87 4.13 -0.36 -17.14
C CYS A 87 3.72 0.98 -17.76
N THR A 88 2.65 1.00 -18.55
CA THR A 88 2.23 2.16 -19.34
C THR A 88 1.30 3.12 -18.58
N GLY A 89 0.46 2.59 -17.71
CA GLY A 89 -0.54 3.37 -16.96
C GLY A 89 0.00 4.05 -15.69
N ILE A 90 -0.92 4.51 -14.82
CA ILE A 90 -0.61 5.13 -13.54
C ILE A 90 -0.20 4.06 -12.53
N CYS A 91 0.94 4.26 -11.86
CA CYS A 91 1.40 3.37 -10.80
C CYS A 91 1.16 4.00 -9.41
N ILE A 92 0.43 3.29 -8.54
CA ILE A 92 0.20 3.69 -7.14
C ILE A 92 1.26 3.12 -6.17
N LYS A 93 2.31 2.50 -6.69
CA LYS A 93 3.44 1.92 -5.93
C LYS A 93 3.03 0.85 -4.91
N CYS A 94 1.94 0.13 -5.15
CA CYS A 94 1.46 -0.94 -4.27
C CYS A 94 2.38 -2.17 -4.21
N GLN A 95 3.34 -2.27 -5.13
CA GLN A 95 4.33 -3.34 -5.25
C GLN A 95 3.77 -4.76 -5.46
N ALA A 96 2.48 -4.92 -5.73
CA ALA A 96 1.87 -6.23 -5.96
C ALA A 96 2.59 -7.02 -7.06
N CYS A 97 2.88 -6.36 -8.21
CA CYS A 97 3.59 -6.97 -9.33
C CYS A 97 5.02 -7.41 -8.99
N ILE A 98 5.68 -6.75 -8.04
CA ILE A 98 7.03 -7.12 -7.58
C ILE A 98 6.97 -8.33 -6.68
N LYS A 99 6.07 -8.29 -5.67
CA LYS A 99 5.96 -9.35 -4.66
C LYS A 99 5.47 -10.69 -5.23
N ILE A 100 4.63 -10.64 -6.26
CA ILE A 100 4.07 -11.87 -6.87
C ILE A 100 4.97 -12.44 -7.97
N CYS A 101 5.95 -11.70 -8.49
CA CYS A 101 6.76 -12.14 -9.62
C CYS A 101 7.60 -13.39 -9.25
N PRO A 102 7.31 -14.58 -9.81
CA PRO A 102 8.00 -15.80 -9.43
C PRO A 102 9.47 -15.81 -9.87
N ALA A 103 9.80 -15.01 -10.89
CA ALA A 103 11.16 -14.86 -11.41
C ALA A 103 11.94 -13.71 -10.76
N GLY A 104 11.31 -12.92 -9.86
CA GLY A 104 11.93 -11.73 -9.27
C GLY A 104 12.36 -10.68 -10.29
N ALA A 105 11.68 -10.63 -11.46
CA ALA A 105 12.05 -9.77 -12.57
C ALA A 105 11.59 -8.32 -12.42
N LYS A 106 10.57 -8.05 -11.58
CA LYS A 106 10.04 -6.70 -11.36
C LYS A 106 10.70 -6.02 -10.16
N TYR A 107 11.09 -4.75 -10.31
CA TYR A 107 11.70 -3.96 -9.24
C TYR A 107 11.50 -2.46 -9.46
N PHE A 108 11.86 -1.62 -8.51
CA PHE A 108 12.00 -0.17 -8.67
C PHE A 108 13.47 0.20 -8.73
N ASP A 109 13.81 1.12 -9.62
CA ASP A 109 15.15 1.72 -9.77
C ASP A 109 15.18 3.23 -9.46
N ASN A 110 14.02 3.83 -9.16
CA ASN A 110 13.92 5.26 -8.88
C ASN A 110 14.55 5.59 -7.52
N GLU A 111 15.63 6.35 -7.53
CA GLU A 111 16.43 6.69 -6.35
C GLU A 111 15.61 7.37 -5.24
N ALA A 112 14.72 8.32 -5.58
CA ALA A 112 13.89 9.01 -4.60
C ALA A 112 12.91 8.04 -3.92
N PHE A 113 12.32 7.10 -4.68
CA PHE A 113 11.46 6.07 -4.12
C PHE A 113 12.24 5.12 -3.20
N LEU A 114 13.40 4.64 -3.64
CA LEU A 114 14.25 3.75 -2.84
C LEU A 114 14.77 4.43 -1.57
N SER A 115 15.14 5.72 -1.65
CA SER A 115 15.54 6.50 -0.47
C SER A 115 14.39 6.63 0.53
N HIS A 116 13.15 6.83 0.05
CA HIS A 116 11.97 6.86 0.91
C HIS A 116 11.70 5.49 1.58
N VAL A 117 11.82 4.40 0.84
CA VAL A 117 11.70 3.03 1.38
C VAL A 117 12.74 2.80 2.48
N ALA A 118 13.99 3.13 2.23
CA ALA A 118 15.05 2.99 3.21
C ALA A 118 14.82 3.85 4.48
N MET A 119 14.28 5.07 4.31
CA MET A 119 13.89 5.92 5.43
C MET A 119 12.78 5.26 6.28
N LEU A 120 11.77 4.67 5.64
CA LEU A 120 10.70 3.96 6.35
C LEU A 120 11.24 2.74 7.12
N GLU A 121 12.10 1.94 6.50
CA GLU A 121 12.73 0.76 7.12
C GLU A 121 13.58 1.12 8.34
N GLN A 122 14.29 2.26 8.30
CA GLN A 122 15.10 2.74 9.40
C GLN A 122 14.29 3.27 10.58
N ASN A 123 13.16 3.94 10.31
CA ASN A 123 12.46 4.72 11.34
C ASN A 123 11.19 4.03 11.86
N TYR A 124 10.61 3.06 11.13
CA TYR A 124 9.36 2.40 11.49
C TYR A 124 9.54 0.91 11.76
N THR A 125 10.45 0.58 12.66
CA THR A 125 10.77 -0.81 13.03
C THR A 125 9.81 -1.40 14.04
N ARG A 126 9.08 -0.55 14.79
CA ARG A 126 8.12 -0.99 15.79
C ARG A 126 6.81 -1.44 15.12
N ARG A 127 6.32 -2.62 15.50
CA ARG A 127 4.95 -3.02 15.15
C ARG A 127 3.95 -2.03 15.76
N SER A 128 3.02 -1.55 14.96
CA SER A 128 1.86 -0.78 15.41
C SER A 128 0.70 -1.72 15.68
N GLU A 129 0.12 -1.63 16.85
CA GLU A 129 -1.09 -2.39 17.20
C GLU A 129 -2.32 -1.72 16.56
N ALA A 130 -3.29 -2.56 16.14
CA ALA A 130 -4.52 -2.07 15.57
C ALA A 130 -5.43 -1.47 16.66
N GLU A 131 -6.11 -0.38 16.35
CA GLU A 131 -7.15 0.20 17.17
C GLU A 131 -8.48 0.17 16.43
N TYR A 132 -9.55 -0.15 17.13
CA TYR A 132 -10.89 -0.29 16.57
C TYR A 132 -11.85 0.65 17.29
N PHE A 133 -12.59 1.43 16.53
CA PHE A 133 -13.60 2.37 17.03
C PHE A 133 -14.98 1.91 16.55
N ILE A 134 -15.95 1.82 17.50
CA ILE A 134 -17.27 1.29 17.19
C ILE A 134 -18.35 1.93 18.08
#